data_4d79054f9118724ab4e778b58f423beb
#
_entry.id   4d79054f9118724ab4e778b58f423beb
#
_cell.length_a   1.000
_cell.length_b   1.000
_cell.length_c   1.000
_cell.angle_alpha   90.00
_cell.angle_beta   90.00
_cell.angle_gamma   90.00
#
_symmetry.space_group_name_H-M   'P 1'
#
loop_
_entity.id
_entity.type
_entity.pdbx_description
1 polymer ?
#
loop_
_entity_poly.entity_id
_entity_poly.type
_entity_poly.pdbx_seq_one_letter_code
_entity_poly.pdbx_strand_id
1 'polypeptide(L)'
;MSAALLLTLSAFWRTRVRAACLRTRGDLLRWQSKRLTRFLTRTAPRAAAFSHLTGHPLTDFPVMDKADLMGAFHRYNAAGITADSAWRAYEQDGRLGRYSVGASTGTSGNRGLYLVSDPERYLWLGTLLAKALPDMLSARYRVAVMLPRTSRLYDAANESGRLALKFFDLTEGLESQLAAVAAFQPSVLVAPPHALIALARADLPLAPRQIFSGAEVLDPVDRREIEARFAVTVREIYMATEGLLGVACSHGTLHLCEDCVAFGWEPEGELASPIITDFTRRTQMMIRYRMNDLLRLSAGVCACGSPLQAVSEIAGRCDDTFRLAGADGKPILVTPDVIRNAVVGASRSITDFRAAQLAPSRVSLTLPPDLDRELVPAREALAALFSRLGADPEIVAVTAPLPAPQGGKLRRVIREKDAGA
;
A
#
# COMPACT_ATOMS: atom_id res chain seq x y z
N MET A 1 -13.57 -5.29 -30.17
CA MET A 1 -13.11 -4.81 -28.86
C MET A 1 -13.93 -5.48 -27.79
N SER A 2 -13.29 -6.09 -26.77
CA SER A 2 -14.02 -6.72 -25.68
C SER A 2 -14.70 -5.66 -24.78
N ALA A 3 -15.77 -6.04 -24.06
CA ALA A 3 -16.42 -5.18 -23.07
C ALA A 3 -15.43 -4.74 -21.97
N ALA A 4 -14.48 -5.61 -21.63
CA ALA A 4 -13.41 -5.34 -20.68
C ALA A 4 -12.53 -4.17 -21.11
N LEU A 5 -12.06 -4.21 -22.37
CA LEU A 5 -11.23 -3.15 -22.96
C LEU A 5 -11.98 -1.82 -23.05
N LEU A 6 -13.27 -1.85 -23.46
CA LEU A 6 -14.12 -0.65 -23.53
C LEU A 6 -14.28 0.02 -22.16
N LEU A 7 -14.55 -0.76 -21.12
CA LEU A 7 -14.69 -0.27 -19.75
C LEU A 7 -13.37 0.32 -19.24
N THR A 8 -12.25 -0.36 -19.50
CA THR A 8 -10.91 0.08 -19.11
C THR A 8 -10.55 1.41 -19.78
N LEU A 9 -10.73 1.51 -21.10
CA LEU A 9 -10.47 2.74 -21.85
C LEU A 9 -11.40 3.88 -21.47
N SER A 10 -12.68 3.59 -21.20
CA SER A 10 -13.63 4.59 -20.71
C SER A 10 -13.22 5.13 -19.34
N ALA A 11 -12.77 4.27 -18.43
CA ALA A 11 -12.28 4.70 -17.12
C ALA A 11 -10.98 5.50 -17.24
N PHE A 12 -10.05 5.05 -18.09
CA PHE A 12 -8.83 5.78 -18.39
C PHE A 12 -9.15 7.21 -18.85
N TRP A 13 -9.97 7.34 -19.88
CA TRP A 13 -10.31 8.65 -20.45
C TRP A 13 -11.02 9.56 -19.44
N ARG A 14 -12.02 9.03 -18.73
CA ARG A 14 -12.73 9.80 -17.68
C ARG A 14 -11.78 10.28 -16.57
N THR A 15 -10.79 9.48 -16.20
CA THR A 15 -9.80 9.86 -15.19
C THR A 15 -8.89 10.95 -15.73
N ARG A 16 -8.45 10.88 -16.99
CA ARG A 16 -7.64 11.93 -17.63
C ARG A 16 -8.40 13.25 -17.75
N VAL A 17 -9.64 13.21 -18.22
CA VAL A 17 -10.51 14.40 -18.31
C VAL A 17 -10.74 15.00 -16.93
N ARG A 18 -11.03 14.17 -15.93
CA ARG A 18 -11.21 14.61 -14.54
C ARG A 18 -9.95 15.29 -14.01
N ALA A 19 -8.78 14.71 -14.20
CA ALA A 19 -7.52 15.31 -13.78
C ALA A 19 -7.28 16.68 -14.45
N ALA A 20 -7.67 16.85 -15.71
CA ALA A 20 -7.58 18.14 -16.40
C ALA A 20 -8.58 19.19 -15.90
N CYS A 21 -9.75 18.75 -15.39
CA CYS A 21 -10.80 19.63 -14.87
C CYS A 21 -10.59 20.03 -13.41
N LEU A 22 -10.01 19.16 -12.59
CA LEU A 22 -9.76 19.42 -11.17
C LEU A 22 -8.43 20.14 -11.02
N ARG A 23 -8.46 21.48 -11.06
CA ARG A 23 -7.24 22.31 -11.03
C ARG A 23 -6.93 22.88 -9.65
N THR A 24 -7.94 23.04 -8.81
CA THR A 24 -7.80 23.62 -7.47
C THR A 24 -8.34 22.67 -6.41
N ARG A 25 -7.92 22.86 -5.17
CA ARG A 25 -8.49 22.15 -4.03
C ARG A 25 -10.01 22.33 -3.93
N GLY A 26 -10.51 23.53 -4.24
CA GLY A 26 -11.95 23.82 -4.26
C GLY A 26 -12.71 23.01 -5.33
N ASP A 27 -12.12 22.82 -6.52
CA ASP A 27 -12.74 21.98 -7.57
C ASP A 27 -12.84 20.52 -7.11
N LEU A 28 -11.77 20.02 -6.51
CA LEU A 28 -11.71 18.66 -5.98
C LEU A 28 -12.77 18.43 -4.89
N LEU A 29 -12.87 19.33 -3.92
CA LEU A 29 -13.82 19.21 -2.82
C LEU A 29 -15.28 19.25 -3.32
N ARG A 30 -15.60 20.13 -4.28
CA ARG A 30 -16.92 20.16 -4.92
C ARG A 30 -17.23 18.87 -5.69
N TRP A 31 -16.26 18.35 -6.44
CA TRP A 31 -16.37 17.07 -7.12
C TRP A 31 -16.64 15.93 -6.13
N GLN A 32 -15.81 15.84 -5.10
CA GLN A 32 -15.86 14.81 -4.08
C GLN A 32 -17.21 14.82 -3.34
N SER A 33 -17.65 16.00 -2.87
CA SER A 33 -18.93 16.17 -2.19
C SER A 33 -20.11 15.66 -3.05
N LYS A 34 -20.19 16.08 -4.32
CA LYS A 34 -21.24 15.64 -5.25
C LYS A 34 -21.23 14.13 -5.46
N ARG A 35 -20.05 13.54 -5.61
CA ARG A 35 -19.91 12.09 -5.86
C ARG A 35 -20.21 11.29 -4.61
N LEU A 36 -19.74 11.74 -3.47
CA LEU A 36 -19.96 11.13 -2.17
C LEU A 36 -21.45 11.14 -1.82
N THR A 37 -22.13 12.28 -1.91
CA THR A 37 -23.59 12.36 -1.69
C THR A 37 -24.34 11.36 -2.58
N ARG A 38 -24.01 11.32 -3.88
CA ARG A 38 -24.65 10.34 -4.79
C ARG A 38 -24.36 8.89 -4.40
N PHE A 39 -23.15 8.61 -3.93
CA PHE A 39 -22.75 7.27 -3.47
C PHE A 39 -23.53 6.87 -2.23
N LEU A 40 -23.59 7.74 -1.21
CA LEU A 40 -24.29 7.49 0.04
C LEU A 40 -25.82 7.32 -0.15
N THR A 41 -26.42 8.05 -1.10
CA THR A 41 -27.86 7.97 -1.35
C THR A 41 -28.27 6.81 -2.27
N ARG A 42 -27.40 6.37 -3.20
CA ARG A 42 -27.83 5.40 -4.24
C ARG A 42 -27.07 4.07 -4.22
N THR A 43 -25.87 4.05 -3.68
CA THR A 43 -24.99 2.87 -3.76
C THR A 43 -24.81 2.23 -2.40
N ALA A 44 -24.47 2.99 -1.38
CA ALA A 44 -24.27 2.50 -0.01
C ALA A 44 -25.46 1.71 0.52
N PRO A 45 -26.74 2.12 0.31
CA PRO A 45 -27.91 1.41 0.80
C PRO A 45 -28.09 -0.02 0.24
N ARG A 46 -27.37 -0.36 -0.83
CA ARG A 46 -27.41 -1.72 -1.41
C ARG A 46 -26.71 -2.75 -0.49
N ALA A 47 -25.88 -2.31 0.42
CA ALA A 47 -25.30 -3.14 1.47
C ALA A 47 -26.16 -3.04 2.74
N ALA A 48 -26.55 -4.18 3.30
CA ALA A 48 -27.48 -4.24 4.43
C ALA A 48 -26.99 -3.44 5.66
N ALA A 49 -25.68 -3.33 5.86
CA ALA A 49 -25.08 -2.56 6.95
C ALA A 49 -25.43 -1.06 6.88
N PHE A 50 -25.72 -0.52 5.69
CA PHE A 50 -25.90 0.91 5.44
C PHE A 50 -27.29 1.29 4.92
N SER A 51 -28.21 0.35 4.75
CA SER A 51 -29.55 0.59 4.19
C SER A 51 -30.36 1.58 5.01
N HIS A 52 -30.22 1.54 6.35
CA HIS A 52 -30.92 2.43 7.28
C HIS A 52 -30.34 3.85 7.33
N LEU A 53 -29.14 4.08 6.74
CA LEU A 53 -28.46 5.38 6.68
C LEU A 53 -28.66 6.09 5.34
N THR A 54 -29.66 5.69 4.55
CA THR A 54 -29.96 6.33 3.26
C THR A 54 -30.28 7.81 3.43
N GLY A 55 -29.51 8.67 2.76
CA GLY A 55 -29.71 10.13 2.86
C GLY A 55 -29.02 10.81 4.03
N HIS A 56 -28.42 10.05 4.94
CA HIS A 56 -27.64 10.60 6.03
C HIS A 56 -26.27 11.14 5.55
N PRO A 57 -25.70 12.15 6.22
CA PRO A 57 -24.34 12.61 5.95
C PRO A 57 -23.32 11.54 6.35
N LEU A 58 -22.11 11.61 5.76
CA LEU A 58 -21.05 10.64 6.03
C LEU A 58 -20.69 10.51 7.51
N THR A 59 -20.82 11.60 8.29
CA THR A 59 -20.53 11.63 9.73
C THR A 59 -21.37 10.67 10.55
N ASP A 60 -22.57 10.34 10.11
CA ASP A 60 -23.51 9.44 10.82
C ASP A 60 -23.18 7.96 10.58
N PHE A 61 -22.35 7.66 9.55
CA PHE A 61 -21.90 6.30 9.33
C PHE A 61 -20.85 5.92 10.38
N PRO A 62 -20.91 4.70 10.95
CA PRO A 62 -19.92 4.26 11.92
C PRO A 62 -18.53 4.15 11.28
N VAL A 63 -17.48 4.43 12.05
CA VAL A 63 -16.13 4.01 11.68
C VAL A 63 -16.05 2.51 11.85
N MET A 64 -15.57 1.83 10.82
CA MET A 64 -15.42 0.38 10.81
C MET A 64 -13.97 0.00 10.58
N ASP A 65 -13.58 -1.13 11.09
CA ASP A 65 -12.25 -1.69 10.86
C ASP A 65 -12.32 -3.06 10.16
N LYS A 66 -11.19 -3.74 10.09
CA LYS A 66 -11.11 -5.07 9.48
C LYS A 66 -11.91 -6.13 10.25
N ALA A 67 -11.94 -6.05 11.58
CA ALA A 67 -12.66 -7.01 12.41
C ALA A 67 -14.16 -6.87 12.19
N ASP A 68 -14.67 -5.62 12.17
CA ASP A 68 -16.07 -5.33 11.86
C ASP A 68 -16.46 -5.85 10.48
N LEU A 69 -15.63 -5.55 9.46
CA LEU A 69 -15.86 -6.00 8.09
C LEU A 69 -15.92 -7.51 8.00
N MET A 70 -14.97 -8.22 8.60
CA MET A 70 -14.88 -9.68 8.51
C MET A 70 -15.93 -10.38 9.36
N GLY A 71 -16.30 -9.82 10.51
CA GLY A 71 -17.33 -10.36 11.41
C GLY A 71 -18.74 -10.35 10.79
N ALA A 72 -19.01 -9.43 9.86
CA ALA A 72 -20.32 -9.32 9.22
C ALA A 72 -20.19 -9.09 7.69
N PHE A 73 -19.24 -9.74 7.03
CA PHE A 73 -18.86 -9.53 5.63
C PHE A 73 -20.03 -9.45 4.66
N HIS A 74 -21.05 -10.33 4.82
CA HIS A 74 -22.25 -10.34 4.00
C HIS A 74 -23.08 -9.08 4.09
N ARG A 75 -23.03 -8.36 5.22
CA ARG A 75 -23.77 -7.11 5.41
C ARG A 75 -23.10 -5.91 4.72
N TYR A 76 -21.77 -5.97 4.52
CA TYR A 76 -20.97 -4.90 3.92
C TYR A 76 -20.79 -5.03 2.41
N ASN A 77 -21.38 -6.05 1.79
CA ASN A 77 -21.39 -6.19 0.33
C ASN A 77 -22.81 -6.28 -0.23
N ALA A 78 -23.00 -5.68 -1.41
CA ALA A 78 -24.31 -5.61 -2.08
C ALA A 78 -24.79 -6.96 -2.64
N ALA A 79 -23.94 -8.00 -2.61
CA ALA A 79 -24.26 -9.34 -3.10
C ALA A 79 -24.70 -10.30 -1.98
N GLY A 80 -24.59 -9.89 -0.70
CA GLY A 80 -24.90 -10.73 0.47
C GLY A 80 -23.98 -11.95 0.63
N ILE A 81 -22.79 -11.92 0.01
CA ILE A 81 -21.85 -13.03 0.04
C ILE A 81 -21.22 -13.13 1.44
N THR A 82 -21.21 -14.33 2.01
CA THR A 82 -20.62 -14.59 3.33
C THR A 82 -19.10 -14.72 3.26
N ALA A 83 -18.42 -14.49 4.39
CA ALA A 83 -16.96 -14.66 4.47
C ALA A 83 -16.54 -16.09 4.11
N ASP A 84 -17.25 -17.10 4.61
CA ASP A 84 -16.94 -18.52 4.34
C ASP A 84 -17.03 -18.86 2.86
N SER A 85 -18.06 -18.35 2.17
CA SER A 85 -18.20 -18.56 0.72
C SER A 85 -17.07 -17.86 -0.06
N ALA A 86 -16.68 -16.66 0.39
CA ALA A 86 -15.59 -15.91 -0.22
C ALA A 86 -14.22 -16.58 0.05
N TRP A 87 -13.98 -17.13 1.26
CA TRP A 87 -12.75 -17.88 1.55
C TRP A 87 -12.62 -19.12 0.69
N ARG A 88 -13.69 -19.93 0.60
CA ARG A 88 -13.69 -21.12 -0.29
C ARG A 88 -13.40 -20.78 -1.73
N ALA A 89 -14.00 -19.69 -2.24
CA ALA A 89 -13.72 -19.24 -3.61
C ALA A 89 -12.26 -18.77 -3.77
N TYR A 90 -11.71 -18.05 -2.78
CA TYR A 90 -10.33 -17.60 -2.80
C TYR A 90 -9.32 -18.77 -2.81
N GLU A 91 -9.59 -19.84 -2.08
CA GLU A 91 -8.74 -21.03 -2.01
C GLU A 91 -8.79 -21.85 -3.32
N GLN A 92 -9.87 -21.76 -4.07
CA GLN A 92 -10.00 -22.42 -5.38
C GLN A 92 -9.35 -21.61 -6.49
N ASP A 93 -10.09 -20.71 -7.09
CA ASP A 93 -9.65 -19.93 -8.26
C ASP A 93 -9.84 -18.41 -8.12
N GLY A 94 -10.28 -17.96 -6.95
CA GLY A 94 -10.58 -16.55 -6.65
C GLY A 94 -11.83 -16.04 -7.36
N ARG A 95 -12.78 -16.93 -7.76
CA ARG A 95 -14.02 -16.57 -8.46
C ARG A 95 -15.25 -17.04 -7.70
N LEU A 96 -16.25 -16.15 -7.62
CA LEU A 96 -17.58 -16.46 -7.13
C LEU A 96 -18.62 -15.87 -8.09
N GLY A 97 -18.99 -16.65 -9.09
CA GLY A 97 -19.83 -16.18 -10.20
C GLY A 97 -19.14 -15.02 -10.96
N ARG A 98 -19.80 -13.85 -11.00
CA ARG A 98 -19.28 -12.63 -11.64
C ARG A 98 -18.33 -11.81 -10.76
N TYR A 99 -18.01 -12.30 -9.57
CA TYR A 99 -17.16 -11.58 -8.63
C TYR A 99 -15.77 -12.20 -8.56
N SER A 100 -14.76 -11.35 -8.44
CA SER A 100 -13.42 -11.75 -8.06
C SER A 100 -13.25 -11.56 -6.58
N VAL A 101 -12.70 -12.58 -5.93
CA VAL A 101 -12.37 -12.58 -4.51
C VAL A 101 -10.85 -12.57 -4.37
N GLY A 102 -10.36 -11.75 -3.48
CA GLY A 102 -8.97 -11.77 -3.09
C GLY A 102 -8.83 -11.53 -1.60
N ALA A 103 -7.62 -11.77 -1.09
CA ALA A 103 -7.34 -11.60 0.32
C ALA A 103 -6.06 -10.79 0.55
N SER A 104 -5.99 -10.13 1.70
CA SER A 104 -4.74 -9.51 2.16
C SER A 104 -3.72 -10.60 2.49
N THR A 105 -2.44 -10.32 2.32
CA THR A 105 -1.35 -11.25 2.65
C THR A 105 -1.25 -11.56 4.15
N GLY A 106 -1.87 -10.74 5.00
CA GLY A 106 -2.10 -11.00 6.43
C GLY A 106 -0.91 -11.50 7.22
N THR A 107 0.10 -10.67 7.41
CA THR A 107 1.29 -11.01 8.23
C THR A 107 1.00 -11.14 9.72
N SER A 108 -0.18 -10.74 10.17
CA SER A 108 -0.59 -10.74 11.59
C SER A 108 -1.69 -11.76 11.92
N GLY A 109 -1.92 -12.77 11.04
CA GLY A 109 -2.98 -13.77 11.26
C GLY A 109 -4.41 -13.23 11.03
N ASN A 110 -4.57 -11.92 10.82
CA ASN A 110 -5.86 -11.29 10.55
C ASN A 110 -5.94 -10.94 9.05
N ARG A 111 -6.31 -11.92 8.21
CA ARG A 111 -6.46 -11.75 6.76
C ARG A 111 -7.82 -11.12 6.45
N GLY A 112 -7.82 -10.07 5.62
CA GLY A 112 -9.04 -9.47 5.11
C GLY A 112 -9.35 -9.98 3.71
N LEU A 113 -10.64 -10.12 3.40
CA LEU A 113 -11.16 -10.41 2.07
C LEU A 113 -11.57 -9.14 1.35
N TYR A 114 -11.45 -9.13 0.04
CA TYR A 114 -12.12 -8.17 -0.81
C TYR A 114 -12.93 -8.85 -1.90
N LEU A 115 -14.01 -8.17 -2.30
CA LEU A 115 -14.95 -8.63 -3.33
C LEU A 115 -15.14 -7.50 -4.35
N VAL A 116 -14.92 -7.80 -5.63
CA VAL A 116 -15.13 -6.85 -6.73
C VAL A 116 -15.81 -7.53 -7.90
N SER A 117 -16.73 -6.83 -8.56
CA SER A 117 -17.32 -7.31 -9.81
C SER A 117 -16.39 -7.08 -11.00
N ASP A 118 -16.57 -7.83 -12.09
CA ASP A 118 -15.76 -7.66 -13.30
C ASP A 118 -15.80 -6.21 -13.85
N PRO A 119 -16.94 -5.51 -13.92
CA PRO A 119 -16.95 -4.12 -14.32
C PRO A 119 -16.15 -3.19 -13.41
N GLU A 120 -16.21 -3.38 -12.08
CA GLU A 120 -15.42 -2.58 -11.12
C GLU A 120 -13.93 -2.79 -11.32
N ARG A 121 -13.52 -4.03 -11.57
CA ARG A 121 -12.12 -4.41 -11.84
C ARG A 121 -11.57 -3.66 -13.06
N TYR A 122 -12.32 -3.61 -14.16
CA TYR A 122 -11.90 -2.90 -15.38
C TYR A 122 -11.89 -1.38 -15.21
N LEU A 123 -12.89 -0.83 -14.51
CA LEU A 123 -12.93 0.60 -14.19
C LEU A 123 -11.75 0.99 -13.29
N TRP A 124 -11.42 0.16 -12.32
CA TRP A 124 -10.28 0.37 -11.44
C TRP A 124 -8.95 0.30 -12.20
N LEU A 125 -8.77 -0.71 -13.08
CA LEU A 125 -7.58 -0.84 -13.93
C LEU A 125 -7.39 0.39 -14.81
N GLY A 126 -8.45 0.86 -15.48
CA GLY A 126 -8.38 2.07 -16.31
C GLY A 126 -8.01 3.32 -15.51
N THR A 127 -8.49 3.43 -14.27
CA THR A 127 -8.13 4.53 -13.37
C THR A 127 -6.65 4.47 -12.96
N LEU A 128 -6.16 3.28 -12.60
CA LEU A 128 -4.75 3.07 -12.28
C LEU A 128 -3.84 3.43 -13.45
N LEU A 129 -4.13 2.89 -14.64
CA LEU A 129 -3.37 3.16 -15.86
C LEU A 129 -3.35 4.66 -16.20
N ALA A 130 -4.48 5.37 -16.05
CA ALA A 130 -4.55 6.81 -16.32
C ALA A 130 -3.70 7.65 -15.36
N LYS A 131 -3.49 7.20 -14.14
CA LYS A 131 -2.66 7.87 -13.13
C LYS A 131 -1.18 7.47 -13.26
N ALA A 132 -0.89 6.19 -13.48
CA ALA A 132 0.48 5.68 -13.57
C ALA A 132 1.13 5.96 -14.94
N LEU A 133 0.39 5.73 -16.03
CA LEU A 133 0.84 5.81 -17.43
C LEU A 133 -0.07 6.73 -18.24
N PRO A 134 -0.05 8.05 -17.98
CA PRO A 134 -1.02 9.01 -18.56
C PRO A 134 -0.96 9.12 -20.08
N ASP A 135 0.14 8.76 -20.70
CA ASP A 135 0.40 8.76 -22.14
C ASP A 135 0.26 7.38 -22.81
N MET A 136 -0.33 6.38 -22.11
CA MET A 136 -0.47 5.00 -22.61
C MET A 136 -1.15 4.92 -24.00
N LEU A 137 -2.00 5.87 -24.35
CA LEU A 137 -2.67 5.88 -25.65
C LEU A 137 -1.76 6.29 -26.81
N SER A 138 -0.65 6.99 -26.54
CA SER A 138 0.34 7.45 -27.53
C SER A 138 1.66 6.68 -27.48
N ALA A 139 2.01 6.12 -26.33
CA ALA A 139 3.23 5.36 -26.12
C ALA A 139 3.01 3.82 -26.15
N ARG A 140 4.10 3.07 -26.29
CA ARG A 140 4.10 1.61 -26.14
C ARG A 140 4.85 1.24 -24.87
N TYR A 141 4.27 0.33 -24.08
CA TYR A 141 4.82 -0.12 -22.81
C TYR A 141 4.96 -1.64 -22.76
N ARG A 142 6.08 -2.08 -22.20
CA ARG A 142 6.30 -3.46 -21.74
C ARG A 142 6.35 -3.40 -20.23
N VAL A 143 5.29 -3.82 -19.56
CA VAL A 143 5.12 -3.70 -18.11
C VAL A 143 5.38 -5.07 -17.48
N ALA A 144 6.42 -5.18 -16.68
CA ALA A 144 6.63 -6.33 -15.81
C ALA A 144 6.00 -6.02 -14.43
N VAL A 145 5.10 -6.89 -13.99
CA VAL A 145 4.47 -6.82 -12.66
C VAL A 145 4.94 -8.02 -11.86
N MET A 146 5.69 -7.77 -10.80
CA MET A 146 6.21 -8.80 -9.87
C MET A 146 5.40 -8.71 -8.57
N LEU A 147 4.53 -9.64 -8.33
CA LEU A 147 3.69 -9.70 -7.11
C LEU A 147 3.51 -11.15 -6.67
N PRO A 148 3.28 -11.41 -5.37
CA PRO A 148 2.85 -12.72 -4.91
C PRO A 148 1.47 -13.05 -5.47
N ARG A 149 1.38 -14.12 -6.24
CA ARG A 149 0.21 -14.60 -6.99
C ARG A 149 -0.20 -13.70 -8.15
N THR A 150 -0.47 -14.33 -9.26
CA THR A 150 -1.06 -13.69 -10.43
C THR A 150 -2.45 -13.15 -10.10
N SER A 151 -2.70 -11.89 -10.47
CA SER A 151 -4.02 -11.28 -10.34
C SER A 151 -4.65 -11.13 -11.71
N ARG A 152 -5.82 -11.73 -11.90
CA ARG A 152 -6.64 -11.54 -13.11
C ARG A 152 -7.13 -10.10 -13.29
N LEU A 153 -6.83 -9.21 -12.35
CA LEU A 153 -7.16 -7.78 -12.42
C LEU A 153 -6.66 -7.11 -13.70
N TYR A 154 -5.61 -7.65 -14.32
CA TYR A 154 -4.89 -7.00 -15.40
C TYR A 154 -5.02 -7.70 -16.77
N ASP A 155 -5.79 -8.79 -16.87
CA ASP A 155 -5.92 -9.58 -18.11
C ASP A 155 -6.35 -8.72 -19.31
N ALA A 156 -7.25 -7.77 -19.09
CA ALA A 156 -7.74 -6.85 -20.14
C ALA A 156 -6.69 -5.86 -20.66
N ALA A 157 -5.57 -5.68 -19.95
CA ALA A 157 -4.54 -4.72 -20.36
C ALA A 157 -3.81 -5.17 -21.64
N ASN A 158 -3.63 -6.47 -21.84
CA ASN A 158 -2.91 -7.03 -23.00
C ASN A 158 -3.68 -6.95 -24.33
N GLU A 159 -4.97 -6.67 -24.31
CA GLU A 159 -5.81 -6.60 -25.52
C GLU A 159 -5.56 -5.34 -26.37
N SER A 160 -4.84 -4.33 -25.82
CA SER A 160 -4.67 -3.03 -26.51
C SER A 160 -3.62 -3.01 -27.61
N GLY A 161 -2.73 -4.02 -27.68
CA GLY A 161 -1.58 -4.07 -28.60
C GLY A 161 -0.48 -3.01 -28.34
N ARG A 162 -0.74 -2.03 -27.47
CA ARG A 162 0.20 -0.99 -27.03
C ARG A 162 0.80 -1.25 -25.67
N LEU A 163 0.15 -2.09 -24.87
CA LEU A 163 0.54 -2.49 -23.54
C LEU A 163 0.79 -4.00 -23.54
N ALA A 164 2.04 -4.40 -23.45
CA ALA A 164 2.43 -5.79 -23.19
C ALA A 164 2.67 -5.92 -21.69
N LEU A 165 1.72 -6.51 -20.97
CA LEU A 165 1.81 -6.71 -19.53
C LEU A 165 2.12 -8.18 -19.24
N LYS A 166 3.17 -8.43 -18.43
CA LYS A 166 3.55 -9.77 -18.00
C LYS A 166 3.67 -9.80 -16.48
N PHE A 167 3.04 -10.82 -15.88
CA PHE A 167 3.19 -11.14 -14.47
C PHE A 167 4.33 -12.09 -14.22
N PHE A 168 5.03 -11.84 -13.12
CA PHE A 168 6.10 -12.68 -12.58
C PHE A 168 5.69 -13.00 -11.14
N ASP A 169 5.37 -14.26 -10.87
CA ASP A 169 4.85 -14.69 -9.58
C ASP A 169 5.99 -14.88 -8.56
N LEU A 170 6.03 -13.99 -7.57
CA LEU A 170 7.05 -14.06 -6.52
C LEU A 170 6.90 -15.27 -5.59
N THR A 171 5.78 -15.99 -5.63
CA THR A 171 5.62 -17.25 -4.87
C THR A 171 6.43 -18.40 -5.45
N GLU A 172 6.85 -18.31 -6.72
CA GLU A 172 7.72 -19.27 -7.38
C GLU A 172 9.22 -19.07 -7.06
N GLY A 173 9.52 -18.11 -6.20
CA GLY A 173 10.87 -17.73 -5.80
C GLY A 173 11.39 -16.53 -6.60
N LEU A 174 11.95 -15.56 -5.87
CA LEU A 174 12.43 -14.31 -6.46
C LEU A 174 13.53 -14.54 -7.49
N GLU A 175 14.54 -15.33 -7.15
CA GLU A 175 15.72 -15.61 -7.99
C GLU A 175 15.33 -16.20 -9.34
N SER A 176 14.33 -17.10 -9.37
CA SER A 176 13.84 -17.72 -10.60
C SER A 176 13.21 -16.70 -11.56
N GLN A 177 12.69 -15.59 -11.06
CA GLN A 177 12.01 -14.57 -11.83
C GLN A 177 12.97 -13.51 -12.40
N LEU A 178 14.15 -13.30 -11.80
CA LEU A 178 15.07 -12.23 -12.23
C LEU A 178 15.48 -12.34 -13.69
N ALA A 179 15.94 -13.54 -14.12
CA ALA A 179 16.34 -13.79 -15.50
C ALA A 179 15.15 -13.65 -16.48
N ALA A 180 13.97 -14.11 -16.09
CA ALA A 180 12.75 -14.00 -16.88
C ALA A 180 12.29 -12.55 -17.06
N VAL A 181 12.43 -11.71 -16.04
CA VAL A 181 12.18 -10.26 -16.12
C VAL A 181 13.18 -9.60 -17.07
N ALA A 182 14.48 -9.95 -16.96
CA ALA A 182 15.50 -9.42 -17.86
C ALA A 182 15.25 -9.82 -19.31
N ALA A 183 14.90 -11.08 -19.58
CA ALA A 183 14.54 -11.55 -20.94
C ALA A 183 13.29 -10.84 -21.49
N PHE A 184 12.36 -10.43 -20.64
CA PHE A 184 11.19 -9.67 -21.06
C PHE A 184 11.53 -8.23 -21.44
N GLN A 185 12.67 -7.66 -21.05
CA GLN A 185 13.10 -6.28 -21.35
C GLN A 185 11.99 -5.25 -21.06
N PRO A 186 11.55 -5.09 -19.81
CA PRO A 186 10.46 -4.19 -19.46
C PRO A 186 10.88 -2.72 -19.61
N SER A 187 9.98 -1.91 -20.16
CA SER A 187 10.11 -0.44 -20.09
C SER A 187 9.53 0.12 -18.79
N VAL A 188 8.68 -0.66 -18.11
CA VAL A 188 8.08 -0.32 -16.80
C VAL A 188 8.21 -1.52 -15.88
N LEU A 189 8.75 -1.30 -14.70
CA LEU A 189 8.78 -2.26 -13.59
C LEU A 189 7.74 -1.87 -12.53
N VAL A 190 6.96 -2.83 -12.08
CA VAL A 190 6.03 -2.69 -10.94
C VAL A 190 6.31 -3.84 -10.00
N ALA A 191 6.89 -3.56 -8.84
CA ALA A 191 7.28 -4.61 -7.90
C ALA A 191 7.34 -4.09 -6.44
N PRO A 192 7.32 -4.97 -5.44
CA PRO A 192 7.64 -4.58 -4.07
C PRO A 192 9.13 -4.20 -3.93
N PRO A 193 9.47 -3.36 -2.93
CA PRO A 193 10.85 -2.91 -2.70
C PRO A 193 11.89 -4.03 -2.71
N HIS A 194 11.63 -5.14 -1.99
CA HIS A 194 12.59 -6.25 -1.92
C HIS A 194 12.91 -6.87 -3.31
N ALA A 195 11.92 -6.93 -4.21
CA ALA A 195 12.15 -7.44 -5.56
C ALA A 195 12.87 -6.40 -6.45
N LEU A 196 12.58 -5.11 -6.27
CA LEU A 196 13.31 -4.04 -6.96
C LEU A 196 14.78 -3.98 -6.53
N ILE A 197 15.07 -4.17 -5.24
CA ILE A 197 16.44 -4.27 -4.71
C ILE A 197 17.16 -5.47 -5.30
N ALA A 198 16.53 -6.64 -5.34
CA ALA A 198 17.14 -7.83 -5.94
C ALA A 198 17.47 -7.60 -7.43
N LEU A 199 16.57 -6.96 -8.18
CA LEU A 199 16.83 -6.56 -9.57
C LEU A 199 17.96 -5.52 -9.68
N ALA A 200 18.07 -4.59 -8.72
CA ALA A 200 19.11 -3.58 -8.70
C ALA A 200 20.50 -4.16 -8.43
N ARG A 201 20.57 -5.19 -7.57
CA ARG A 201 21.81 -5.88 -7.20
C ARG A 201 22.25 -6.93 -8.23
N ALA A 202 21.28 -7.47 -8.98
CA ALA A 202 21.59 -8.42 -10.03
C ALA A 202 22.29 -7.73 -11.21
N ASP A 203 23.38 -8.34 -11.70
CA ASP A 203 24.07 -7.86 -12.90
C ASP A 203 23.32 -8.29 -14.17
N LEU A 204 22.15 -7.66 -14.38
CA LEU A 204 21.26 -7.97 -15.50
C LEU A 204 21.12 -6.75 -16.43
N PRO A 205 21.02 -6.96 -17.75
CA PRO A 205 20.88 -5.89 -18.74
C PRO A 205 19.46 -5.31 -18.73
N LEU A 206 19.12 -4.58 -17.67
CA LEU A 206 17.83 -3.94 -17.47
C LEU A 206 17.95 -2.41 -17.55
N ALA A 207 17.11 -1.79 -18.37
CA ALA A 207 17.02 -0.33 -18.53
C ALA A 207 15.55 0.14 -18.56
N PRO A 208 14.80 -0.01 -17.46
CA PRO A 208 13.43 0.46 -17.38
C PRO A 208 13.38 1.99 -17.46
N ARG A 209 12.35 2.54 -18.10
CA ARG A 209 12.10 3.98 -18.17
C ARG A 209 11.26 4.47 -17.01
N GLN A 210 10.50 3.58 -16.36
CA GLN A 210 9.68 3.88 -15.20
C GLN A 210 9.71 2.72 -14.22
N ILE A 211 9.78 3.05 -12.93
CA ILE A 211 9.76 2.07 -11.84
C ILE A 211 8.67 2.48 -10.86
N PHE A 212 7.79 1.54 -10.52
CA PHE A 212 6.78 1.69 -9.50
C PHE A 212 7.01 0.68 -8.39
N SER A 213 7.12 1.20 -7.18
CA SER A 213 7.13 0.41 -5.95
C SER A 213 5.72 0.32 -5.38
N GLY A 214 5.33 -0.85 -4.91
CA GLY A 214 4.02 -1.06 -4.29
C GLY A 214 3.99 -2.28 -3.38
N ALA A 215 2.85 -2.54 -2.76
CA ALA A 215 2.58 -3.64 -1.84
C ALA A 215 3.31 -3.59 -0.50
N GLU A 216 4.42 -2.87 -0.38
CA GLU A 216 5.24 -2.69 0.82
C GLU A 216 5.66 -1.23 0.95
N VAL A 217 6.11 -0.86 2.16
CA VAL A 217 6.69 0.46 2.40
C VAL A 217 8.06 0.53 1.70
N LEU A 218 8.25 1.56 0.89
CA LEU A 218 9.55 1.83 0.25
C LEU A 218 10.44 2.61 1.22
N ASP A 219 11.44 1.93 1.75
CA ASP A 219 12.43 2.55 2.62
C ASP A 219 13.30 3.57 1.84
N PRO A 220 13.64 4.72 2.41
CA PRO A 220 14.54 5.69 1.78
C PRO A 220 15.91 5.12 1.38
N VAL A 221 16.41 4.11 2.10
CA VAL A 221 17.66 3.41 1.73
C VAL A 221 17.48 2.63 0.45
N ASP A 222 16.40 1.81 0.39
CA ASP A 222 16.07 1.01 -0.78
C ASP A 222 15.81 1.89 -2.01
N ARG A 223 15.08 3.01 -1.82
CA ARG A 223 14.85 3.99 -2.88
C ARG A 223 16.16 4.50 -3.48
N ARG A 224 17.12 4.92 -2.63
CA ARG A 224 18.43 5.42 -3.12
C ARG A 224 19.19 4.37 -3.91
N GLU A 225 19.21 3.12 -3.46
CA GLU A 225 19.90 2.02 -4.15
C GLU A 225 19.28 1.74 -5.51
N ILE A 226 17.94 1.63 -5.58
CA ILE A 226 17.22 1.39 -6.83
C ILE A 226 17.42 2.55 -7.82
N GLU A 227 17.29 3.79 -7.36
CA GLU A 227 17.46 4.99 -8.20
C GLU A 227 18.90 5.15 -8.68
N ALA A 228 19.90 4.83 -7.86
CA ALA A 228 21.31 4.84 -8.25
C ALA A 228 21.60 3.81 -9.36
N ARG A 229 21.02 2.60 -9.28
CA ARG A 229 21.24 1.54 -10.28
C ARG A 229 20.57 1.82 -11.61
N PHE A 230 19.34 2.31 -11.60
CA PHE A 230 18.54 2.45 -12.82
C PHE A 230 18.51 3.88 -13.38
N ALA A 231 19.01 4.86 -12.66
CA ALA A 231 18.96 6.30 -12.99
C ALA A 231 17.50 6.79 -13.28
N VAL A 232 16.52 6.23 -12.56
CA VAL A 232 15.08 6.51 -12.72
C VAL A 232 14.47 6.76 -11.34
N THR A 233 13.70 7.83 -11.21
CA THR A 233 12.93 8.10 -9.99
C THR A 233 11.93 7.00 -9.71
N VAL A 234 12.02 6.38 -8.53
CA VAL A 234 11.05 5.39 -8.09
C VAL A 234 9.75 6.06 -7.67
N ARG A 235 8.67 5.65 -8.29
CA ARG A 235 7.30 6.12 -8.03
C ARG A 235 6.55 5.09 -7.18
N GLU A 236 5.71 5.53 -6.28
CA GLU A 236 4.94 4.63 -5.42
C GLU A 236 3.51 4.49 -5.90
N ILE A 237 2.96 3.27 -5.75
CA ILE A 237 1.54 2.98 -5.86
C ILE A 237 1.05 2.54 -4.49
N TYR A 238 0.31 3.40 -3.82
CA TYR A 238 -0.33 3.08 -2.55
C TYR A 238 -1.67 2.39 -2.82
N MET A 239 -1.63 1.08 -2.68
CA MET A 239 -2.75 0.20 -2.94
C MET A 239 -2.86 -0.87 -1.87
N ALA A 240 -4.08 -1.12 -1.42
CA ALA A 240 -4.42 -2.13 -0.45
C ALA A 240 -5.62 -2.97 -0.93
N THR A 241 -6.03 -3.96 -0.16
CA THR A 241 -7.28 -4.70 -0.41
C THR A 241 -8.49 -3.78 -0.42
N GLU A 242 -8.40 -2.68 0.28
CA GLU A 242 -9.39 -1.64 0.42
C GLU A 242 -9.54 -0.77 -0.85
N GLY A 243 -8.51 -0.65 -1.68
CA GLY A 243 -8.59 0.09 -2.94
C GLY A 243 -7.27 0.69 -3.43
N LEU A 244 -7.38 1.49 -4.49
CA LEU A 244 -6.30 2.34 -5.01
C LEU A 244 -6.32 3.66 -4.24
N LEU A 245 -5.39 3.83 -3.32
CA LEU A 245 -5.38 4.95 -2.38
C LEU A 245 -4.48 6.11 -2.81
N GLY A 246 -3.41 5.81 -3.56
CA GLY A 246 -2.49 6.83 -4.03
C GLY A 246 -1.62 6.38 -5.19
N VAL A 247 -1.16 7.33 -6.02
CA VAL A 247 -0.20 7.10 -7.10
C VAL A 247 0.77 8.26 -7.15
N ALA A 248 2.07 7.97 -7.22
CA ALA A 248 3.07 9.01 -7.33
C ALA A 248 3.07 9.66 -8.72
N CYS A 249 3.24 10.99 -8.75
CA CYS A 249 3.38 11.78 -9.97
C CYS A 249 4.76 11.57 -10.61
N SER A 250 5.02 12.23 -11.75
CA SER A 250 6.31 12.17 -12.44
C SER A 250 7.49 12.71 -11.62
N HIS A 251 7.23 13.51 -10.59
CA HIS A 251 8.25 14.01 -9.66
C HIS A 251 8.51 13.07 -8.47
N GLY A 252 7.91 11.87 -8.44
CA GLY A 252 8.04 10.92 -7.34
C GLY A 252 7.17 11.20 -6.12
N THR A 253 6.42 12.31 -6.09
CA THR A 253 5.54 12.66 -4.97
C THR A 253 4.28 11.81 -5.02
N LEU A 254 3.99 11.09 -3.95
CA LEU A 254 2.75 10.31 -3.80
C LEU A 254 1.57 11.24 -3.58
N HIS A 255 0.53 11.11 -4.41
CA HIS A 255 -0.73 11.82 -4.27
C HIS A 255 -1.86 10.86 -3.95
N LEU A 256 -2.68 11.19 -2.96
CA LEU A 256 -3.87 10.41 -2.62
C LEU A 256 -4.92 10.48 -3.73
N CYS A 257 -5.62 9.39 -3.97
CA CYS A 257 -6.65 9.30 -5.00
C CYS A 257 -7.97 9.95 -4.53
N GLU A 258 -7.95 11.19 -4.05
CA GLU A 258 -9.09 11.90 -3.49
C GLU A 258 -10.22 12.17 -4.51
N ASP A 259 -9.93 12.01 -5.78
CA ASP A 259 -10.93 12.02 -6.85
C ASP A 259 -11.78 10.73 -6.92
N CYS A 260 -11.43 9.71 -6.14
CA CYS A 260 -12.12 8.41 -6.04
C CYS A 260 -12.45 8.02 -4.61
N VAL A 261 -11.64 8.48 -3.63
CA VAL A 261 -11.70 8.12 -2.22
C VAL A 261 -11.77 9.39 -1.39
N ALA A 262 -12.68 9.45 -0.43
CA ALA A 262 -12.67 10.48 0.61
C ALA A 262 -11.83 10.00 1.78
N PHE A 263 -10.96 10.87 2.29
CA PHE A 263 -10.07 10.60 3.42
C PHE A 263 -10.49 11.44 4.63
N GLY A 264 -10.72 10.77 5.76
CA GLY A 264 -10.68 11.32 7.10
C GLY A 264 -9.38 10.90 7.77
N TRP A 265 -9.04 11.47 8.91
CA TRP A 265 -7.76 11.29 9.57
C TRP A 265 -7.92 11.06 11.07
N GLU A 266 -7.20 10.08 11.59
CA GLU A 266 -6.93 9.92 13.02
C GLU A 266 -5.48 10.38 13.26
N PRO A 267 -5.25 11.44 14.05
CA PRO A 267 -3.91 11.96 14.28
C PRO A 267 -3.10 11.02 15.18
N GLU A 268 -1.84 10.82 14.84
CA GLU A 268 -0.85 10.03 15.59
C GLU A 268 0.46 10.84 15.67
N GLY A 269 0.49 11.87 16.51
CA GLY A 269 1.58 12.85 16.57
C GLY A 269 1.70 13.65 15.27
N GLU A 270 2.85 13.58 14.59
CA GLU A 270 3.07 14.21 13.27
C GLU A 270 2.55 13.37 12.10
N LEU A 271 2.10 12.15 12.37
CA LEU A 271 1.54 11.24 11.40
C LEU A 271 0.02 11.22 11.50
N ALA A 272 -0.63 10.60 10.53
CA ALA A 272 -2.06 10.39 10.55
C ALA A 272 -2.42 9.04 9.96
N SER A 273 -3.38 8.36 10.59
CA SER A 273 -3.98 7.14 10.05
C SER A 273 -5.22 7.49 9.22
N PRO A 274 -5.36 6.99 7.98
CA PRO A 274 -6.49 7.34 7.15
C PRO A 274 -7.75 6.54 7.52
N ILE A 275 -8.89 7.24 7.52
CA ILE A 275 -10.23 6.67 7.48
C ILE A 275 -10.78 6.90 6.08
N ILE A 276 -10.97 5.84 5.31
CA ILE A 276 -11.32 5.95 3.90
C ILE A 276 -12.81 5.71 3.62
N THR A 277 -13.30 6.38 2.58
CA THR A 277 -14.59 6.08 1.95
C THR A 277 -14.40 6.04 0.45
N ASP A 278 -14.35 4.83 -0.13
CA ASP A 278 -14.23 4.66 -1.58
C ASP A 278 -15.61 4.75 -2.24
N PHE A 279 -15.91 5.92 -2.80
CA PHE A 279 -17.20 6.21 -3.46
C PHE A 279 -17.27 5.70 -4.91
N THR A 280 -16.28 4.94 -5.37
CA THR A 280 -16.29 4.24 -6.66
C THR A 280 -16.73 2.79 -6.56
N ARG A 281 -16.66 2.19 -5.37
CA ARG A 281 -17.05 0.81 -5.11
C ARG A 281 -18.56 0.61 -5.19
N ARG A 282 -18.98 -0.56 -5.67
CA ARG A 282 -20.38 -0.91 -5.88
C ARG A 282 -20.76 -2.30 -5.35
N THR A 283 -19.76 -3.14 -5.15
CA THR A 283 -19.94 -4.50 -4.64
C THR A 283 -19.67 -4.56 -3.15
N GLN A 284 -18.45 -4.29 -2.71
CA GLN A 284 -18.10 -4.21 -1.30
C GLN A 284 -17.94 -2.74 -0.91
N MET A 285 -18.72 -2.31 0.07
CA MET A 285 -18.73 -0.91 0.50
C MET A 285 -17.62 -0.68 1.53
N MET A 286 -16.73 0.26 1.23
CA MET A 286 -15.72 0.77 2.15
C MET A 286 -16.13 2.19 2.54
N ILE A 287 -16.83 2.33 3.67
CA ILE A 287 -17.34 3.61 4.18
C ILE A 287 -16.80 3.82 5.57
N ARG A 288 -16.07 4.92 5.78
CA ARG A 288 -15.36 5.25 7.01
C ARG A 288 -14.55 4.07 7.56
N TYR A 289 -13.87 3.38 6.65
CA TYR A 289 -13.01 2.25 7.00
C TYR A 289 -11.66 2.76 7.51
N ARG A 290 -11.33 2.40 8.76
CA ARG A 290 -10.06 2.72 9.41
C ARG A 290 -8.96 1.87 8.80
N MET A 291 -7.97 2.53 8.23
CA MET A 291 -6.75 1.88 7.74
C MET A 291 -5.78 1.61 8.91
N ASN A 292 -4.79 0.78 8.64
CA ASN A 292 -3.73 0.45 9.59
C ASN A 292 -2.38 1.06 9.18
N ASP A 293 -2.40 2.06 8.31
CA ASP A 293 -1.20 2.71 7.80
C ASP A 293 -1.01 4.07 8.46
N LEU A 294 0.25 4.47 8.63
CA LEU A 294 0.65 5.78 9.14
C LEU A 294 1.25 6.60 8.00
N LEU A 295 0.66 7.76 7.74
CA LEU A 295 1.08 8.66 6.67
C LEU A 295 1.58 9.99 7.23
N ARG A 296 2.67 10.51 6.64
CA ARG A 296 3.10 11.90 6.82
C ARG A 296 2.55 12.72 5.65
N LEU A 297 1.61 13.59 5.95
CA LEU A 297 1.01 14.46 4.93
C LEU A 297 1.94 15.62 4.62
N SER A 298 2.08 15.97 3.34
CA SER A 298 2.82 17.16 2.92
C SER A 298 1.94 18.40 3.07
N ALA A 299 2.50 19.46 3.66
CA ALA A 299 1.83 20.75 3.79
C ALA A 299 1.90 21.59 2.51
N GLY A 300 2.88 21.32 1.63
CA GLY A 300 3.14 22.12 0.42
C GLY A 300 2.45 21.61 -0.82
N VAL A 301 2.35 22.47 -1.84
CA VAL A 301 1.87 22.10 -3.18
C VAL A 301 3.01 21.42 -3.94
N CYS A 302 2.71 20.27 -4.55
CA CYS A 302 3.68 19.58 -5.40
C CYS A 302 3.93 20.35 -6.71
N ALA A 303 5.16 20.33 -7.20
CA ALA A 303 5.55 20.95 -8.47
C ALA A 303 4.77 20.41 -9.69
N CYS A 304 4.12 19.24 -9.59
CA CYS A 304 3.24 18.72 -10.64
C CYS A 304 1.91 19.49 -10.79
N GLY A 305 1.59 20.41 -9.87
CA GLY A 305 0.37 21.21 -9.87
C GLY A 305 -0.92 20.46 -9.51
N SER A 306 -0.81 19.21 -9.05
CA SER A 306 -1.99 18.43 -8.65
C SER A 306 -2.66 19.02 -7.41
N PRO A 307 -4.00 19.17 -7.38
CA PRO A 307 -4.73 19.60 -6.19
C PRO A 307 -4.95 18.48 -5.17
N LEU A 308 -4.54 17.24 -5.49
CA LEU A 308 -4.66 16.08 -4.62
C LEU A 308 -3.66 16.18 -3.48
N GLN A 309 -4.06 15.75 -2.27
CA GLN A 309 -3.19 15.72 -1.11
C GLN A 309 -1.92 14.92 -1.40
N ALA A 310 -0.79 15.56 -1.18
CA ALA A 310 0.52 14.91 -1.27
C ALA A 310 0.88 14.24 0.06
N VAL A 311 1.58 13.11 -0.04
CA VAL A 311 2.13 12.34 1.07
C VAL A 311 3.63 12.33 0.91
N SER A 312 4.35 12.75 1.94
CA SER A 312 5.81 12.73 1.94
C SER A 312 6.36 11.36 2.31
N GLU A 313 5.62 10.58 3.09
CA GLU A 313 6.06 9.28 3.57
C GLU A 313 4.89 8.38 3.99
N ILE A 314 4.99 7.08 3.66
CA ILE A 314 4.25 6.02 4.34
C ILE A 314 5.17 5.50 5.43
N ALA A 315 4.95 5.95 6.68
CA ALA A 315 5.87 5.72 7.80
C ALA A 315 5.87 4.26 8.29
N GLY A 316 4.78 3.53 8.05
CA GLY A 316 4.60 2.15 8.46
C GLY A 316 3.16 1.84 8.81
N ARG A 317 2.97 0.93 9.79
CA ARG A 317 1.64 0.52 10.27
C ARG A 317 1.43 0.88 11.72
N CYS A 318 0.20 1.19 12.10
CA CYS A 318 -0.18 1.42 13.49
C CYS A 318 0.14 0.21 14.38
N ASP A 319 -0.08 -1.02 13.86
CA ASP A 319 0.22 -2.26 14.60
C ASP A 319 1.72 -2.43 14.89
N ASP A 320 2.60 -1.82 14.11
CA ASP A 320 4.06 -1.88 14.25
C ASP A 320 4.63 -0.76 15.12
N THR A 321 3.80 0.17 15.58
CA THR A 321 4.20 1.20 16.54
C THR A 321 4.58 0.54 17.87
N PHE A 322 5.81 0.77 18.34
CA PHE A 322 6.27 0.27 19.63
C PHE A 322 5.51 0.98 20.76
N ARG A 323 5.17 0.22 21.78
CA ARG A 323 4.54 0.71 23.03
C ARG A 323 5.48 0.38 24.18
N LEU A 324 6.44 1.27 24.42
CA LEU A 324 7.45 1.08 25.43
C LEU A 324 6.96 1.54 26.80
N ALA A 325 7.48 0.93 27.86
CA ALA A 325 7.19 1.37 29.21
C ALA A 325 7.85 2.74 29.47
N GLY A 326 7.07 3.74 29.82
CA GLY A 326 7.54 5.05 30.26
C GLY A 326 7.78 5.09 31.76
N ALA A 327 8.64 6.00 32.22
CA ALA A 327 8.97 6.19 33.64
C ALA A 327 7.76 6.59 34.49
N ASP A 328 6.74 7.22 33.90
CA ASP A 328 5.49 7.63 34.55
C ASP A 328 4.38 6.58 34.49
N GLY A 329 4.70 5.36 34.02
CA GLY A 329 3.76 4.25 33.87
C GLY A 329 2.88 4.35 32.62
N LYS A 330 3.02 5.41 31.81
CA LYS A 330 2.30 5.52 30.54
C LYS A 330 3.12 4.94 29.40
N PRO A 331 2.46 4.33 28.39
CA PRO A 331 3.16 3.81 27.24
C PRO A 331 3.73 4.95 26.37
N ILE A 332 4.99 4.83 26.01
CA ILE A 332 5.64 5.71 25.03
C ILE A 332 5.48 5.07 23.67
N LEU A 333 4.84 5.80 22.75
CA LEU A 333 4.62 5.34 21.38
C LEU A 333 5.80 5.77 20.51
N VAL A 334 6.42 4.79 19.82
CA VAL A 334 7.51 5.04 18.88
C VAL A 334 7.15 4.41 17.53
N THR A 335 6.97 5.26 16.54
CA THR A 335 6.52 4.85 15.21
C THR A 335 7.64 4.16 14.42
N PRO A 336 7.31 3.29 13.45
CA PRO A 336 8.30 2.51 12.70
C PRO A 336 9.35 3.36 11.96
N ASP A 337 8.95 4.52 11.42
CA ASP A 337 9.85 5.46 10.74
C ASP A 337 10.92 6.03 11.68
N VAL A 338 10.56 6.36 12.91
CA VAL A 338 11.48 6.89 13.92
C VAL A 338 12.52 5.86 14.33
N ILE A 339 12.08 4.60 14.54
CA ILE A 339 12.98 3.47 14.84
C ILE A 339 13.92 3.20 13.68
N ARG A 340 13.37 3.10 12.47
CA ARG A 340 14.14 2.91 11.25
C ARG A 340 15.19 3.99 11.08
N ASN A 341 14.79 5.26 11.24
CA ASN A 341 15.71 6.39 11.05
C ASN A 341 16.84 6.38 12.07
N ALA A 342 16.60 5.95 13.31
CA ALA A 342 17.64 5.81 14.32
C ALA A 342 18.66 4.74 13.91
N VAL A 343 18.19 3.55 13.50
CA VAL A 343 19.08 2.45 13.11
C VAL A 343 19.89 2.79 11.85
N VAL A 344 19.22 3.23 10.78
CA VAL A 344 19.89 3.58 9.50
C VAL A 344 20.76 4.82 9.63
N GLY A 345 20.41 5.76 10.52
CA GLY A 345 21.19 6.95 10.80
C GLY A 345 22.50 6.68 11.57
N ALA A 346 22.63 5.53 12.23
CA ALA A 346 23.84 5.16 12.96
C ALA A 346 25.03 4.91 12.04
N SER A 347 24.82 4.35 10.86
CA SER A 347 25.86 4.15 9.85
C SER A 347 25.27 4.05 8.44
N ARG A 348 26.00 4.62 7.47
CA ARG A 348 25.64 4.52 6.03
C ARG A 348 25.75 3.09 5.48
N SER A 349 26.46 2.21 6.16
CA SER A 349 26.62 0.81 5.78
C SER A 349 25.38 -0.02 6.09
N ILE A 350 24.51 0.43 7.01
CA ILE A 350 23.30 -0.30 7.39
C ILE A 350 22.26 -0.18 6.27
N THR A 351 22.15 -1.22 5.47
CA THR A 351 21.18 -1.33 4.37
C THR A 351 20.00 -2.21 4.70
N ASP A 352 20.15 -3.11 5.69
CA ASP A 352 19.06 -3.97 6.17
C ASP A 352 19.20 -4.29 7.67
N PHE A 353 18.06 -4.50 8.33
CA PHE A 353 17.99 -4.79 9.75
C PHE A 353 16.60 -5.33 10.13
N ARG A 354 16.50 -5.85 11.36
CA ARG A 354 15.21 -6.15 12.00
C ARG A 354 15.21 -5.55 13.40
N ALA A 355 14.21 -4.73 13.71
CA ALA A 355 13.91 -4.29 15.07
C ALA A 355 12.54 -4.85 15.48
N ALA A 356 12.47 -5.55 16.62
CA ALA A 356 11.21 -6.10 17.09
C ALA A 356 10.98 -5.75 18.56
N GLN A 357 9.78 -5.22 18.86
CA GLN A 357 9.35 -5.13 20.26
C GLN A 357 8.84 -6.50 20.72
N LEU A 358 9.50 -7.05 21.72
CA LEU A 358 9.18 -8.34 22.33
C LEU A 358 8.31 -8.20 23.58
N ALA A 359 8.48 -7.08 24.31
CA ALA A 359 7.71 -6.70 25.49
C ALA A 359 7.76 -5.15 25.66
N PRO A 360 6.95 -4.54 26.51
CA PRO A 360 7.02 -3.09 26.78
C PRO A 360 8.41 -2.63 27.26
N SER A 361 9.18 -3.50 27.91
CA SER A 361 10.53 -3.25 28.42
C SER A 361 11.63 -3.94 27.61
N ARG A 362 11.32 -4.56 26.45
CA ARG A 362 12.30 -5.34 25.71
C ARG A 362 12.17 -5.22 24.21
N VAL A 363 13.29 -4.88 23.54
CA VAL A 363 13.40 -4.74 22.09
C VAL A 363 14.55 -5.61 21.59
N SER A 364 14.38 -6.30 20.47
CA SER A 364 15.48 -6.95 19.75
C SER A 364 15.92 -6.10 18.56
N LEU A 365 17.23 -6.07 18.32
CA LEU A 365 17.83 -5.53 17.10
C LEU A 365 18.69 -6.61 16.45
N THR A 366 18.41 -6.93 15.20
CA THR A 366 19.20 -7.90 14.43
C THR A 366 19.76 -7.22 13.19
N LEU A 367 21.06 -7.34 12.99
CA LEU A 367 21.74 -6.96 11.75
C LEU A 367 22.24 -8.22 11.02
N PRO A 368 22.38 -8.17 9.66
CA PRO A 368 23.07 -9.22 8.91
C PRO A 368 24.51 -9.43 9.40
N PRO A 369 25.09 -10.64 9.27
CA PRO A 369 26.44 -10.93 9.77
C PRO A 369 27.56 -10.07 9.16
N ASP A 370 27.40 -9.62 7.93
CA ASP A 370 28.34 -8.70 7.22
C ASP A 370 28.35 -7.29 7.81
N LEU A 371 27.36 -6.95 8.65
CA LEU A 371 27.24 -5.66 9.34
C LEU A 371 27.59 -5.75 10.84
N ASP A 372 28.36 -6.75 11.28
CA ASP A 372 28.71 -6.94 12.69
C ASP A 372 29.34 -5.72 13.34
N ARG A 373 30.19 -4.99 12.61
CA ARG A 373 30.84 -3.74 13.09
C ARG A 373 29.84 -2.62 13.37
N GLU A 374 28.67 -2.65 12.74
CA GLU A 374 27.62 -1.64 12.85
C GLU A 374 26.64 -1.93 13.99
N LEU A 375 26.73 -3.11 14.62
CA LEU A 375 25.77 -3.55 15.63
C LEU A 375 25.79 -2.65 16.87
N VAL A 376 26.99 -2.33 17.38
CA VAL A 376 27.14 -1.46 18.56
C VAL A 376 26.64 -0.05 18.28
N PRO A 377 27.09 0.65 17.21
CA PRO A 377 26.54 1.95 16.84
C PRO A 377 25.01 1.96 16.68
N ALA A 378 24.44 0.96 16.03
CA ALA A 378 22.98 0.86 15.84
C ALA A 378 22.22 0.68 17.16
N ARG A 379 22.73 -0.16 18.06
CA ARG A 379 22.16 -0.37 19.41
C ARG A 379 22.21 0.94 20.22
N GLU A 380 23.33 1.63 20.20
CA GLU A 380 23.52 2.89 20.93
C GLU A 380 22.59 3.99 20.39
N ALA A 381 22.40 4.06 19.08
CA ALA A 381 21.46 4.99 18.46
C ALA A 381 20.01 4.73 18.88
N LEU A 382 19.61 3.46 18.96
CA LEU A 382 18.29 3.08 19.49
C LEU A 382 18.15 3.41 20.97
N ALA A 383 19.16 3.10 21.79
CA ALA A 383 19.14 3.42 23.21
C ALA A 383 19.02 4.93 23.44
N ALA A 384 19.80 5.72 22.71
CA ALA A 384 19.74 7.18 22.78
C ALA A 384 18.35 7.72 22.32
N LEU A 385 17.75 7.13 21.28
CA LEU A 385 16.41 7.46 20.87
C LEU A 385 15.40 7.21 21.98
N PHE A 386 15.38 6.01 22.56
CA PHE A 386 14.42 5.63 23.57
C PHE A 386 14.58 6.46 24.86
N SER A 387 15.83 6.65 25.31
CA SER A 387 16.13 7.50 26.46
C SER A 387 15.63 8.96 26.28
N ARG A 388 15.85 9.54 25.10
CA ARG A 388 15.35 10.88 24.75
C ARG A 388 13.82 10.98 24.80
N LEU A 389 13.13 9.88 24.49
CA LEU A 389 11.66 9.78 24.55
C LEU A 389 11.15 9.43 25.95
N GLY A 390 12.04 9.12 26.90
CA GLY A 390 11.67 8.76 28.28
C GLY A 390 11.40 7.28 28.51
N ALA A 391 11.89 6.41 27.61
CA ALA A 391 11.85 4.96 27.75
C ALA A 391 13.26 4.38 27.89
N ASP A 392 13.38 3.26 28.59
CA ASP A 392 14.65 2.55 28.77
C ASP A 392 14.45 1.01 28.67
N PRO A 393 14.05 0.50 27.48
CA PRO A 393 13.90 -0.93 27.28
C PRO A 393 15.26 -1.64 27.19
N GLU A 394 15.31 -2.89 27.64
CA GLU A 394 16.42 -3.79 27.33
C GLU A 394 16.54 -3.97 25.81
N ILE A 395 17.71 -3.66 25.22
CA ILE A 395 17.96 -3.87 23.78
C ILE A 395 18.86 -5.08 23.61
N VAL A 396 18.29 -6.19 23.14
CA VAL A 396 19.01 -7.41 22.77
C VAL A 396 19.46 -7.25 21.31
N ALA A 397 20.75 -6.94 21.12
CA ALA A 397 21.34 -6.75 19.80
C ALA A 397 22.19 -7.97 19.40
N VAL A 398 21.96 -8.50 18.19
CA VAL A 398 22.67 -9.66 17.65
C VAL A 398 22.92 -9.51 16.16
N THR A 399 23.99 -10.16 15.67
CA THR A 399 24.16 -10.37 14.23
C THR A 399 23.70 -11.79 13.89
N ALA A 400 22.78 -11.89 12.93
CA ALA A 400 22.23 -13.15 12.44
C ALA A 400 21.65 -12.95 11.02
N PRO A 401 21.51 -14.03 10.24
CA PRO A 401 20.74 -13.97 9.02
C PRO A 401 19.34 -13.43 9.30
N LEU A 402 18.93 -12.40 8.54
CA LEU A 402 17.60 -11.85 8.70
C LEU A 402 16.55 -12.88 8.23
N PRO A 403 15.43 -13.00 8.95
CA PRO A 403 14.38 -13.92 8.55
C PRO A 403 13.83 -13.53 7.18
N ALA A 404 13.54 -14.53 6.35
CA ALA A 404 12.90 -14.31 5.06
C ALA A 404 11.60 -13.51 5.21
N PRO A 405 11.22 -12.69 4.22
CA PRO A 405 9.99 -11.88 4.28
C PRO A 405 8.76 -12.74 4.60
N GLN A 406 8.12 -12.51 5.73
CA GLN A 406 6.93 -13.25 6.15
C GLN A 406 5.75 -12.90 5.24
N GLY A 407 5.15 -13.93 4.60
CA GLY A 407 4.07 -13.73 3.64
C GLY A 407 4.51 -12.92 2.40
N GLY A 408 5.82 -12.92 2.08
CA GLY A 408 6.40 -12.20 0.96
C GLY A 408 6.55 -10.69 1.17
N LYS A 409 6.43 -10.19 2.43
CA LYS A 409 6.60 -8.77 2.76
C LYS A 409 7.79 -8.53 3.67
N LEU A 410 8.64 -7.58 3.27
CA LEU A 410 9.71 -7.07 4.11
C LEU A 410 9.15 -6.14 5.18
N ARG A 411 9.41 -6.43 6.47
CA ARG A 411 9.06 -5.60 7.61
C ARG A 411 10.28 -5.45 8.50
N ARG A 412 10.92 -4.30 8.45
CA ARG A 412 12.12 -4.01 9.25
C ARG A 412 11.82 -3.73 10.70
N VAL A 413 10.68 -3.11 10.98
CA VAL A 413 10.20 -2.79 12.34
C VAL A 413 8.89 -3.53 12.57
N ILE A 414 8.78 -4.25 13.67
CA ILE A 414 7.57 -4.99 14.04
C ILE A 414 7.33 -4.93 15.55
N ARG A 415 6.06 -4.90 15.94
CA ARG A 415 5.65 -5.23 17.31
C ARG A 415 5.06 -6.64 17.31
N GLU A 416 5.60 -7.52 18.17
CA GLU A 416 5.05 -8.86 18.33
C GLU A 416 3.72 -8.81 19.09
N LYS A 417 2.79 -9.74 18.78
CA LYS A 417 1.40 -9.66 19.26
C LYS A 417 1.27 -9.71 20.79
N ASP A 418 2.19 -10.40 21.45
CA ASP A 418 2.18 -10.58 22.91
C ASP A 418 2.99 -9.48 23.63
N ALA A 419 3.58 -8.54 22.92
CA ALA A 419 4.43 -7.49 23.46
C ALA A 419 3.66 -6.37 24.21
N GLY A 420 2.39 -6.53 24.47
CA GLY A 420 1.55 -5.50 25.10
C GLY A 420 0.46 -6.02 26.05
N ALA A 421 0.58 -7.30 26.49
CA ALA A 421 -0.27 -7.84 27.54
C ALA A 421 0.31 -7.57 28.93
#